data_c91744721ed9c30f119ffe0ab7586913
#
_entry.id   c91744721ed9c30f119ffe0ab7586913
#
_cell.length_a   1.000
_cell.length_b   1.000
_cell.length_c   1.000
_cell.angle_alpha   90.00
_cell.angle_beta   90.00
_cell.angle_gamma   90.00
#
_symmetry.space_group_name_H-M   'P 1'
#
loop_
_entity.id
_entity.type
_entity.pdbx_description
1 polymer ?
#
loop_
_entity_poly.entity_id
_entity_poly.type
_entity_poly.pdbx_seq_one_letter_code
_entity_poly.pdbx_strand_id
1 'polypeptide(L)'
;MANRRAEALAKQIHRWDAYGDIWLGEVASPVDYGRPVRVFVQRRLKKGKFRHSYYVTTLSLPSKGHFMAYYNDRGGAEVEQFRNDKSGLGLAARRKQDFFAQTGFILLTDLAHNLLADFYHRALIGTRFEGYGPKRIVRDLLATPGRLVFEGNELKRIELLSLKQFASDLLICLEKYCLGD
;
A
#
# COMPACT_ATOMS: atom_id res chain seq x y z
N MET A 1 14.62 12.94 -7.71
CA MET A 1 15.49 12.98 -8.90
C MET A 1 14.62 13.16 -10.14
N ALA A 2 15.10 13.89 -11.15
CA ALA A 2 14.45 13.97 -12.46
C ALA A 2 14.68 12.67 -13.23
N ASN A 3 13.65 12.14 -13.90
CA ASN A 3 13.78 10.96 -14.74
C ASN A 3 14.24 11.39 -16.13
N ARG A 4 15.57 11.40 -16.38
CA ARG A 4 16.18 11.85 -17.64
C ARG A 4 15.61 11.13 -18.86
N ARG A 5 15.29 9.84 -18.75
CA ARG A 5 14.70 9.07 -19.86
C ARG A 5 13.29 9.54 -20.18
N ALA A 6 12.47 9.78 -19.16
CA ALA A 6 11.13 10.31 -19.34
C ALA A 6 11.14 11.73 -19.94
N GLU A 7 12.11 12.56 -19.56
CA GLU A 7 12.29 13.90 -20.14
C GLU A 7 12.69 13.83 -21.62
N ALA A 8 13.57 12.90 -22.00
CA ALA A 8 13.96 12.68 -23.40
C ALA A 8 12.76 12.22 -24.25
N LEU A 9 11.94 11.28 -23.74
CA LEU A 9 10.73 10.83 -24.41
C LEU A 9 9.67 11.95 -24.51
N ALA A 10 9.54 12.76 -23.47
CA ALA A 10 8.61 13.89 -23.45
C ALA A 10 8.84 14.91 -24.59
N LYS A 11 10.09 15.08 -25.03
CA LYS A 11 10.44 15.97 -26.15
C LYS A 11 9.92 15.49 -27.51
N GLN A 12 9.59 14.21 -27.63
CA GLN A 12 9.08 13.59 -28.87
C GLN A 12 7.54 13.66 -28.96
N ILE A 13 6.87 14.14 -27.89
CA ILE A 13 5.42 14.17 -27.83
C ILE A 13 4.91 15.51 -28.34
N HIS A 14 4.16 15.46 -29.43
CA HIS A 14 3.53 16.64 -30.05
C HIS A 14 2.16 16.95 -29.44
N ARG A 15 1.45 15.92 -28.95
CA ARG A 15 0.10 16.08 -28.39
C ARG A 15 -0.01 15.52 -26.99
N TRP A 16 -0.45 16.37 -26.07
CA TRP A 16 -0.69 16.03 -24.68
C TRP A 16 -2.18 16.10 -24.38
N ASP A 17 -2.74 15.05 -23.81
CA ASP A 17 -4.12 15.00 -23.35
C ASP A 17 -4.14 15.26 -21.83
N ALA A 18 -5.01 16.18 -21.39
CA ALA A 18 -5.12 16.56 -19.99
C ALA A 18 -6.08 15.63 -19.25
N TYR A 19 -5.67 15.18 -18.05
CA TYR A 19 -6.47 14.37 -17.13
C TYR A 19 -6.27 14.89 -15.70
N GLY A 20 -7.13 15.84 -15.30
CA GLY A 20 -6.97 16.52 -14.01
C GLY A 20 -5.66 17.33 -13.95
N ASP A 21 -4.81 17.01 -12.96
CA ASP A 21 -3.53 17.66 -12.70
C ASP A 21 -2.34 17.05 -13.48
N ILE A 22 -2.62 16.09 -14.37
CA ILE A 22 -1.62 15.41 -15.19
C ILE A 22 -1.93 15.52 -16.69
N TRP A 23 -0.89 15.39 -17.50
CA TRP A 23 -0.98 15.28 -18.95
C TRP A 23 -0.33 14.00 -19.41
N LEU A 24 -0.96 13.33 -20.36
CA LEU A 24 -0.46 12.09 -20.96
C LEU A 24 -0.17 12.28 -22.44
N GLY A 25 1.00 11.86 -22.85
CA GLY A 25 1.39 11.72 -24.24
C GLY A 25 1.76 10.27 -24.55
N GLU A 26 1.65 9.88 -25.81
CA GLU A 26 2.09 8.59 -26.30
C GLU A 26 3.25 8.77 -27.27
N VAL A 27 4.23 7.89 -27.22
CA VAL A 27 5.42 7.92 -28.04
C VAL A 27 5.80 6.50 -28.46
N ALA A 28 6.47 6.37 -29.61
CA ALA A 28 7.00 5.09 -30.04
C ALA A 28 7.98 4.50 -29.01
N SER A 29 7.99 3.19 -28.88
CA SER A 29 8.94 2.54 -27.97
C SER A 29 10.38 2.78 -28.41
N PRO A 30 11.25 3.29 -27.55
CA PRO A 30 12.67 3.47 -27.84
C PRO A 30 13.48 2.17 -27.77
N VAL A 31 12.85 1.08 -27.37
CA VAL A 31 13.45 -0.24 -27.19
C VAL A 31 12.53 -1.28 -27.82
N ASP A 32 13.13 -2.22 -28.52
CA ASP A 32 12.44 -3.41 -28.97
C ASP A 32 12.28 -4.39 -27.79
N TYR A 33 11.02 -4.73 -27.47
CA TYR A 33 10.67 -5.70 -26.43
C TYR A 33 10.33 -7.09 -26.98
N GLY A 34 10.57 -7.34 -28.32
CA GLY A 34 10.18 -8.59 -28.98
C GLY A 34 8.66 -8.80 -29.06
N ARG A 35 7.85 -7.81 -28.69
CA ARG A 35 6.39 -7.79 -28.75
C ARG A 35 5.87 -6.35 -28.82
N PRO A 36 4.67 -6.14 -29.38
CA PRO A 36 4.06 -4.81 -29.42
C PRO A 36 3.85 -4.24 -28.01
N VAL A 37 4.33 -3.03 -27.81
CA VAL A 37 4.13 -2.28 -26.56
C VAL A 37 3.70 -0.85 -26.87
N ARG A 38 2.96 -0.25 -25.95
CA ARG A 38 2.65 1.18 -25.95
C ARG A 38 3.46 1.88 -24.87
N VAL A 39 4.00 3.05 -25.17
CA VAL A 39 4.77 3.86 -24.23
C VAL A 39 4.04 5.16 -23.98
N PHE A 40 3.64 5.35 -22.74
CA PHE A 40 3.01 6.58 -22.28
C PHE A 40 3.98 7.39 -21.44
N VAL A 41 3.98 8.69 -21.66
CA VAL A 41 4.71 9.65 -20.81
C VAL A 41 3.69 10.52 -20.10
N GLN A 42 3.82 10.59 -18.80
CA GLN A 42 3.07 11.49 -17.94
C GLN A 42 3.93 12.70 -17.61
N ARG A 43 3.34 13.88 -17.65
CA ARG A 43 3.89 15.08 -17.01
C ARG A 43 2.92 15.62 -15.96
N ARG A 44 3.47 16.11 -14.86
CA ARG A 44 2.75 16.76 -13.78
C ARG A 44 3.50 18.01 -13.36
N LEU A 45 2.78 19.12 -13.14
CA LEU A 45 3.36 20.34 -12.61
C LEU A 45 3.58 20.17 -11.08
N LYS A 46 4.82 20.31 -10.63
CA LYS A 46 5.17 20.25 -9.21
C LYS A 46 6.16 21.35 -8.87
N LYS A 47 5.75 22.28 -7.98
CA LYS A 47 6.59 23.43 -7.58
C LYS A 47 7.10 24.24 -8.78
N GLY A 48 6.22 24.58 -9.73
CA GLY A 48 6.54 25.36 -10.92
C GLY A 48 7.38 24.67 -12.00
N LYS A 49 7.69 23.37 -11.85
CA LYS A 49 8.46 22.57 -12.82
C LYS A 49 7.71 21.32 -13.22
N PHE A 50 7.76 20.97 -14.50
CA PHE A 50 7.21 19.69 -14.95
C PHE A 50 8.09 18.54 -14.48
N ARG A 51 7.45 17.54 -13.90
CA ARG A 51 8.03 16.22 -13.60
C ARG A 51 7.48 15.22 -14.59
N HIS A 52 8.37 14.39 -15.12
CA HIS A 52 8.03 13.39 -16.12
C HIS A 52 8.22 11.99 -15.57
N SER A 53 7.28 11.10 -15.90
CA SER A 53 7.34 9.66 -15.69
C SER A 53 6.96 8.98 -16.99
N TYR A 54 7.46 7.76 -17.26
CA TYR A 54 7.02 6.99 -18.41
C TYR A 54 6.60 5.59 -17.99
N TYR A 55 5.73 5.01 -18.79
CA TYR A 55 5.13 3.71 -18.56
C TYR A 55 5.15 2.91 -19.86
N VAL A 56 5.35 1.61 -19.74
CA VAL A 56 5.30 0.66 -20.84
C VAL A 56 4.20 -0.34 -20.55
N THR A 57 3.34 -0.61 -21.53
CA THR A 57 2.26 -1.58 -21.38
C THR A 57 2.07 -2.39 -22.65
N THR A 58 1.68 -3.65 -22.48
CA THR A 58 1.24 -4.54 -23.56
C THR A 58 -0.28 -4.52 -23.73
N LEU A 59 -1.00 -3.82 -22.83
CA LEU A 59 -2.45 -3.77 -22.86
C LEU A 59 -2.96 -2.95 -24.04
N SER A 60 -3.93 -3.50 -24.76
CA SER A 60 -4.72 -2.76 -25.76
C SER A 60 -5.84 -2.03 -25.03
N LEU A 61 -5.66 -0.73 -24.83
CA LEU A 61 -6.60 0.11 -24.09
C LEU A 61 -7.24 1.14 -25.02
N PRO A 62 -8.56 1.44 -24.87
CA PRO A 62 -9.28 2.33 -25.77
C PRO A 62 -8.74 3.76 -25.78
N SER A 63 -8.21 4.23 -24.66
CA SER A 63 -7.67 5.60 -24.55
C SER A 63 -6.54 5.68 -23.49
N LYS A 64 -5.80 6.80 -23.53
CA LYS A 64 -4.78 7.11 -22.52
C LYS A 64 -5.39 7.27 -21.13
N GLY A 65 -6.63 7.75 -21.02
CA GLY A 65 -7.34 7.86 -19.73
C GLY A 65 -7.62 6.50 -19.10
N HIS A 66 -8.02 5.51 -19.88
CA HIS A 66 -8.19 4.14 -19.38
C HIS A 66 -6.87 3.55 -18.87
N PHE A 67 -5.75 3.87 -19.51
CA PHE A 67 -4.43 3.47 -19.00
C PHE A 67 -4.19 4.01 -17.58
N MET A 68 -4.46 5.29 -17.35
CA MET A 68 -4.23 5.88 -16.03
C MET A 68 -5.16 5.32 -14.95
N ALA A 69 -6.43 5.09 -15.27
CA ALA A 69 -7.36 4.43 -14.36
C ALA A 69 -6.82 3.05 -13.97
N TYR A 70 -6.51 2.23 -14.96
CA TYR A 70 -5.97 0.88 -14.75
C TYR A 70 -4.64 0.86 -13.97
N TYR A 71 -3.76 1.82 -14.26
CA TYR A 71 -2.49 1.93 -13.56
C TYR A 71 -2.66 2.35 -12.10
N ASN A 72 -3.59 3.27 -11.83
CA ASN A 72 -3.88 3.73 -10.47
C ASN A 72 -4.55 2.64 -9.64
N ASP A 73 -5.49 1.89 -10.21
CA ASP A 73 -6.14 0.75 -9.54
C ASP A 73 -5.12 -0.32 -9.13
N ARG A 74 -4.14 -0.61 -10.01
CA ARG A 74 -3.04 -1.53 -9.67
C ARG A 74 -2.17 -1.01 -8.53
N GLY A 75 -1.91 0.30 -8.51
CA GLY A 75 -1.03 0.92 -7.51
C GLY A 75 -1.56 0.85 -6.08
N GLY A 76 -2.88 0.79 -5.91
CA GLY A 76 -3.52 0.71 -4.60
C GLY A 76 -3.35 -0.66 -3.91
N ALA A 77 -3.31 -1.74 -4.67
CA ALA A 77 -3.29 -3.10 -4.09
C ALA A 77 -1.86 -3.61 -3.82
N GLU A 78 -1.02 -3.73 -4.85
CA GLU A 78 0.28 -4.42 -4.70
C GLU A 78 1.38 -3.54 -4.14
N VAL A 79 1.51 -2.31 -4.64
CA VAL A 79 2.63 -1.43 -4.27
C VAL A 79 2.47 -0.85 -2.87
N GLU A 80 1.24 -0.50 -2.48
CA GLU A 80 0.95 -0.04 -1.13
C GLU A 80 1.08 -1.18 -0.11
N GLN A 81 0.69 -2.40 -0.45
CA GLN A 81 0.89 -3.58 0.37
C GLN A 81 2.39 -3.81 0.63
N PHE A 82 3.20 -3.91 -0.42
CA PHE A 82 4.66 -4.04 -0.29
C PHE A 82 5.30 -2.91 0.53
N ARG A 83 4.83 -1.70 0.36
CA ARG A 83 5.29 -0.55 1.14
C ARG A 83 4.92 -0.68 2.61
N ASN A 84 3.71 -1.14 2.90
CA ASN A 84 3.22 -1.37 4.26
C ASN A 84 3.99 -2.50 4.94
N ASP A 85 4.27 -3.60 4.25
CA ASP A 85 5.07 -4.72 4.78
C ASP A 85 6.51 -4.29 5.03
N LYS A 86 7.10 -3.58 4.07
CA LYS A 86 8.48 -3.11 4.14
C LYS A 86 8.72 -2.12 5.29
N SER A 87 7.82 -1.17 5.49
CA SER A 87 7.97 -0.10 6.49
C SER A 87 7.08 -0.28 7.72
N GLY A 88 5.89 -0.87 7.58
CA GLY A 88 4.90 -1.08 8.64
C GLY A 88 5.21 -2.30 9.49
N LEU A 89 5.52 -3.43 8.86
CA LEU A 89 5.84 -4.69 9.50
C LEU A 89 7.34 -4.95 9.65
N GLY A 90 8.19 -4.02 9.21
CA GLY A 90 9.63 -4.08 9.42
C GLY A 90 10.38 -5.07 8.52
N LEU A 91 9.77 -5.53 7.41
CA LEU A 91 10.39 -6.50 6.50
C LEU A 91 11.76 -6.03 5.99
N ALA A 92 11.94 -4.72 5.74
CA ALA A 92 13.20 -4.18 5.27
C ALA A 92 14.29 -4.09 6.35
N ALA A 93 13.88 -4.00 7.62
CA ALA A 93 14.80 -3.82 8.75
C ALA A 93 15.33 -5.15 9.31
N ARG A 94 14.65 -6.26 9.05
CA ARG A 94 14.95 -7.57 9.62
C ARG A 94 15.41 -8.55 8.56
N ARG A 95 16.58 -8.27 7.98
CA ARG A 95 17.19 -9.16 6.99
C ARG A 95 17.79 -10.39 7.65
N LYS A 96 17.56 -11.55 7.05
CA LYS A 96 18.21 -12.81 7.42
C LYS A 96 19.30 -13.11 6.40
N GLN A 97 20.40 -13.72 6.84
CA GLN A 97 21.51 -14.13 5.96
C GLN A 97 21.22 -15.47 5.29
N ASP A 98 20.47 -16.33 5.97
CA ASP A 98 20.02 -17.61 5.45
C ASP A 98 18.75 -17.47 4.59
N PHE A 99 18.73 -18.16 3.44
CA PHE A 99 17.63 -18.09 2.48
C PHE A 99 16.31 -18.63 3.05
N PHE A 100 16.36 -19.77 3.75
CA PHE A 100 15.14 -20.36 4.32
C PHE A 100 14.61 -19.53 5.49
N ALA A 101 15.50 -18.98 6.31
CA ALA A 101 15.11 -18.07 7.38
C ALA A 101 14.50 -16.78 6.83
N GLN A 102 15.02 -16.26 5.71
CA GLN A 102 14.44 -15.10 5.03
C GLN A 102 13.07 -15.43 4.43
N THR A 103 12.92 -16.58 3.80
CA THR A 103 11.64 -17.05 3.26
C THR A 103 10.59 -17.21 4.36
N GLY A 104 10.95 -17.88 5.46
CA GLY A 104 10.07 -18.00 6.63
C GLY A 104 9.66 -16.65 7.20
N PHE A 105 10.58 -15.69 7.25
CA PHE A 105 10.27 -14.34 7.73
C PHE A 105 9.31 -13.60 6.78
N ILE A 106 9.43 -13.77 5.47
CA ILE A 106 8.49 -13.20 4.49
C ILE A 106 7.09 -13.79 4.69
N LEU A 107 6.98 -15.12 4.79
CA LEU A 107 5.68 -15.80 5.00
C LEU A 107 5.01 -15.36 6.32
N LEU A 108 5.79 -15.19 7.40
CA LEU A 108 5.26 -14.66 8.66
C LEU A 108 4.80 -13.20 8.52
N THR A 109 5.49 -12.40 7.70
CA THR A 109 5.08 -11.03 7.43
C THR A 109 3.77 -10.98 6.64
N ASP A 110 3.61 -11.85 5.65
CA ASP A 110 2.37 -11.97 4.87
C ASP A 110 1.20 -12.42 5.75
N LEU A 111 1.43 -13.39 6.65
CA LEU A 111 0.43 -13.82 7.63
C LEU A 111 0.03 -12.66 8.55
N ALA A 112 1.00 -11.92 9.09
CA ALA A 112 0.75 -10.77 9.95
C ALA A 112 -0.02 -9.67 9.19
N HIS A 113 0.30 -9.46 7.91
CA HIS A 113 -0.43 -8.52 7.05
C HIS A 113 -1.90 -8.92 6.91
N ASN A 114 -2.17 -10.19 6.61
CA ASN A 114 -3.53 -10.70 6.44
C ASN A 114 -4.33 -10.59 7.75
N LEU A 115 -3.74 -10.91 8.90
CA LEU A 115 -4.36 -10.75 10.21
C LEU A 115 -4.68 -9.28 10.52
N LEU A 116 -3.76 -8.36 10.19
CA LEU A 116 -4.02 -6.92 10.35
C LEU A 116 -5.11 -6.40 9.41
N ALA A 117 -5.17 -6.89 8.19
CA ALA A 117 -6.21 -6.55 7.23
C ALA A 117 -7.59 -7.06 7.73
N ASP A 118 -7.65 -8.30 8.21
CA ASP A 118 -8.87 -8.87 8.78
C ASP A 118 -9.32 -8.07 10.01
N PHE A 119 -8.44 -7.79 10.95
CA PHE A 119 -8.71 -6.94 12.10
C PHE A 119 -9.22 -5.55 11.70
N TYR A 120 -8.57 -4.93 10.71
CA TYR A 120 -8.98 -3.63 10.20
C TYR A 120 -10.42 -3.66 9.65
N HIS A 121 -10.70 -4.63 8.78
CA HIS A 121 -12.01 -4.74 8.13
C HIS A 121 -13.14 -5.09 9.11
N ARG A 122 -12.88 -5.95 10.07
CA ARG A 122 -13.91 -6.41 11.02
C ARG A 122 -14.13 -5.49 12.21
N ALA A 123 -13.08 -4.79 12.65
CA ALA A 123 -13.15 -4.05 13.90
C ALA A 123 -12.82 -2.55 13.82
N LEU A 124 -12.04 -2.09 12.83
CA LEU A 124 -11.59 -0.69 12.80
C LEU A 124 -12.38 0.20 11.83
N ILE A 125 -12.98 -0.35 10.79
CA ILE A 125 -13.83 0.42 9.86
C ILE A 125 -15.04 0.99 10.63
N GLY A 126 -15.36 2.26 10.34
CA GLY A 126 -16.42 3.00 11.02
C GLY A 126 -16.05 3.51 12.41
N THR A 127 -14.80 3.33 12.85
CA THR A 127 -14.31 3.84 14.14
C THR A 127 -13.30 4.98 13.93
N ARG A 128 -12.89 5.62 15.04
CA ARG A 128 -11.83 6.65 14.99
C ARG A 128 -10.49 6.14 14.44
N PHE A 129 -10.31 4.83 14.31
CA PHE A 129 -9.10 4.17 13.84
C PHE A 129 -9.11 3.84 12.35
N GLU A 130 -10.20 4.10 11.64
CA GLU A 130 -10.36 3.80 10.21
C GLU A 130 -9.23 4.35 9.32
N GLY A 131 -8.69 5.52 9.65
CA GLY A 131 -7.54 6.10 8.92
C GLY A 131 -6.17 5.53 9.31
N TYR A 132 -6.10 4.45 10.11
CA TYR A 132 -4.81 3.89 10.55
C TYR A 132 -4.30 2.84 9.58
N GLY A 133 -3.12 3.09 8.99
CA GLY A 133 -2.39 2.07 8.25
C GLY A 133 -1.66 1.08 9.17
N PRO A 134 -1.14 -0.04 8.65
CA PRO A 134 -0.51 -1.12 9.42
C PRO A 134 0.53 -0.65 10.44
N LYS A 135 1.37 0.30 10.08
CA LYS A 135 2.38 0.85 10.99
C LYS A 135 1.78 1.48 12.24
N ARG A 136 0.67 2.23 12.09
CA ARG A 136 -0.01 2.86 13.23
C ARG A 136 -0.77 1.85 14.06
N ILE A 137 -1.42 0.88 13.41
CA ILE A 137 -2.13 -0.21 14.11
C ILE A 137 -1.13 -0.93 15.03
N VAL A 138 0.00 -1.39 14.50
CA VAL A 138 1.02 -2.10 15.29
C VAL A 138 1.59 -1.24 16.40
N ARG A 139 2.05 -0.02 16.08
CA ARG A 139 2.76 0.84 17.03
C ARG A 139 1.85 1.46 18.09
N ASP A 140 0.68 1.92 17.69
CA ASP A 140 -0.17 2.76 18.52
C ASP A 140 -1.29 1.96 19.21
N LEU A 141 -1.81 0.91 18.56
CA LEU A 141 -2.90 0.10 19.10
C LEU A 141 -2.38 -1.21 19.70
N LEU A 142 -1.75 -2.09 18.90
CA LEU A 142 -1.36 -3.43 19.36
C LEU A 142 -0.17 -3.43 20.32
N ALA A 143 0.61 -2.34 20.40
CA ALA A 143 1.64 -2.17 21.43
C ALA A 143 1.08 -1.67 22.78
N THR A 144 -0.25 -1.51 22.91
CA THR A 144 -0.88 -1.16 24.18
C THR A 144 -0.85 -2.36 25.13
N PRO A 145 -0.30 -2.23 26.36
CA PRO A 145 -0.23 -3.34 27.30
C PRO A 145 -1.63 -3.75 27.75
N GLY A 146 -1.82 -5.05 27.93
CA GLY A 146 -3.11 -5.61 28.34
C GLY A 146 -2.96 -7.00 28.97
N ARG A 147 -4.08 -7.53 29.45
CA ARG A 147 -4.23 -8.88 29.99
C ARG A 147 -5.35 -9.59 29.23
N LEU A 148 -5.09 -10.82 28.83
CA LEU A 148 -6.09 -11.72 28.29
C LEU A 148 -6.48 -12.72 29.38
N VAL A 149 -7.78 -12.84 29.64
CA VAL A 149 -8.32 -13.77 30.66
C VAL A 149 -9.00 -14.92 29.93
N PHE A 150 -8.49 -16.13 30.19
CA PHE A 150 -9.01 -17.38 29.61
C PHE A 150 -9.68 -18.23 30.67
N GLU A 151 -10.74 -18.94 30.26
CA GLU A 151 -11.31 -20.07 30.99
C GLU A 151 -11.13 -21.32 30.12
N GLY A 152 -10.23 -22.22 30.53
CA GLY A 152 -9.74 -23.27 29.66
C GLY A 152 -9.03 -22.70 28.43
N ASN A 153 -9.53 -23.04 27.22
CA ASN A 153 -9.00 -22.54 25.95
C ASN A 153 -9.82 -21.38 25.35
N GLU A 154 -10.81 -20.90 26.08
CA GLU A 154 -11.71 -19.85 25.59
C GLU A 154 -11.34 -18.50 26.18
N LEU A 155 -11.13 -17.49 25.31
CA LEU A 155 -10.89 -16.11 25.74
C LEU A 155 -12.21 -15.53 26.26
N LYS A 156 -12.21 -15.11 27.53
CA LYS A 156 -13.41 -14.56 28.20
C LYS A 156 -13.38 -13.05 28.34
N ARG A 157 -12.21 -12.48 28.51
CA ARG A 157 -12.11 -11.03 28.76
C ARG A 157 -10.76 -10.49 28.30
N ILE A 158 -10.79 -9.25 27.83
CA ILE A 158 -9.62 -8.44 27.48
C ILE A 158 -9.59 -7.25 28.44
N GLU A 159 -8.45 -7.01 29.06
CA GLU A 159 -8.22 -5.85 29.93
C GLU A 159 -7.06 -5.02 29.37
N LEU A 160 -7.25 -3.74 29.10
CA LEU A 160 -6.20 -2.84 28.68
C LEU A 160 -5.60 -2.11 29.88
N LEU A 161 -4.30 -2.19 30.05
CA LEU A 161 -3.53 -1.55 31.11
C LEU A 161 -2.99 -0.20 30.60
N SER A 162 -3.88 0.71 30.21
CA SER A 162 -3.49 1.98 29.59
C SER A 162 -4.44 3.10 30.00
N LEU A 163 -3.85 4.28 30.31
CA LEU A 163 -4.57 5.52 30.56
C LEU A 163 -4.73 6.39 29.30
N LYS A 164 -4.41 5.85 28.11
CA LYS A 164 -4.58 6.60 26.86
C LYS A 164 -6.06 6.83 26.60
N GLN A 165 -6.42 8.03 26.13
CA GLN A 165 -7.81 8.44 25.86
C GLN A 165 -8.57 7.52 24.90
N PHE A 166 -7.86 6.76 24.08
CA PHE A 166 -8.46 5.84 23.12
C PHE A 166 -8.56 4.38 23.63
N ALA A 167 -8.16 4.11 24.88
CA ALA A 167 -8.09 2.74 25.38
C ALA A 167 -9.48 2.07 25.41
N SER A 168 -10.53 2.80 25.79
CA SER A 168 -11.92 2.32 25.77
C SER A 168 -12.38 1.97 24.36
N ASP A 169 -12.10 2.84 23.38
CA ASP A 169 -12.49 2.62 22.00
C ASP A 169 -11.72 1.41 21.40
N LEU A 170 -10.44 1.27 21.76
CA LEU A 170 -9.64 0.12 21.36
C LEU A 170 -10.15 -1.18 21.98
N LEU A 171 -10.56 -1.14 23.26
CA LEU A 171 -11.12 -2.31 23.94
C LEU A 171 -12.36 -2.81 23.21
N ILE A 172 -13.30 -1.92 22.88
CA ILE A 172 -14.51 -2.26 22.09
C ILE A 172 -14.12 -2.94 20.76
N CYS A 173 -13.14 -2.39 20.04
CA CYS A 173 -12.67 -2.99 18.79
C CYS A 173 -12.08 -4.39 18.99
N LEU A 174 -11.32 -4.60 20.06
CA LEU A 174 -10.71 -5.89 20.37
C LEU A 174 -11.75 -6.93 20.83
N GLU A 175 -12.70 -6.53 21.66
CA GLU A 175 -13.78 -7.40 22.09
C GLU A 175 -14.65 -7.84 20.92
N LYS A 176 -15.04 -6.91 20.07
CA LYS A 176 -15.76 -7.21 18.82
C LYS A 176 -15.00 -8.19 17.93
N TYR A 177 -13.68 -8.02 17.80
CA TYR A 177 -12.86 -8.89 16.95
C TYR A 177 -12.63 -10.28 17.53
N CYS A 178 -12.34 -10.36 18.83
CA CYS A 178 -11.88 -11.60 19.48
C CYS A 178 -13.01 -12.40 20.13
N LEU A 179 -14.06 -11.73 20.62
CA LEU A 179 -15.17 -12.39 21.34
C LEU A 179 -16.41 -12.55 20.46
N GLY A 180 -16.50 -11.80 19.37
CA GLY A 180 -17.68 -11.70 18.54
C GLY A 180 -18.74 -10.76 19.14
N ASP A 181 -19.70 -10.37 18.32
CA ASP A 181 -20.91 -9.65 18.78
C ASP A 181 -21.88 -10.61 19.52
#